data_8c25e3a47d453e654a7f6277dd82ccfb
#
_entry.id   8c25e3a47d453e654a7f6277dd82ccfb
#
_cell.length_a   1.000
_cell.length_b   1.000
_cell.length_c   1.000
_cell.angle_alpha   90.00
_cell.angle_beta   90.00
_cell.angle_gamma   90.00
#
_symmetry.space_group_name_H-M   'P 1'
#
loop_
_entity.id
_entity.type
_entity.pdbx_description
1 polymer ?
#
loop_
_entity_poly.entity_id
_entity_poly.type
_entity_poly.pdbx_seq_one_letter_code
_entity_poly.pdbx_strand_id
1 'polypeptide(L)'
;MFDDRRSFITRAFLRAEFELDYRAFTDERDAELLRRLRGWDERPRLNETLAERAFTQTFFVDTWGYGDAGRSPREERTLIARFPVPGEGAGGGAGAADLALGWFRGRTNAIPQVLCEFKDIRSKLDAKQNRKGSTRSPVEQCLNYVRGARRGLFANEPVQPWWGLVTDMNEFRLYWWDRAPTEYIRFSIKREDLLSGEYDLLSGSEDARFDRYLFAKLFSREMLLSDAGRPLLLRLVERQWARGRKLEGEFYDR
;
A
#
# COMPACT_ATOMS: atom_id res chain seq x y z
N MET A 1 -10.10 -9.34 -6.76
CA MET A 1 -10.37 -10.05 -5.48
C MET A 1 -9.16 -9.90 -4.57
N PHE A 2 -9.38 -9.90 -3.27
CA PHE A 2 -8.32 -10.00 -2.29
C PHE A 2 -7.65 -11.39 -2.38
N ASP A 3 -6.34 -11.43 -2.60
CA ASP A 3 -5.60 -12.69 -2.80
C ASP A 3 -5.10 -13.23 -1.45
N ASP A 4 -5.89 -14.11 -0.83
CA ASP A 4 -5.53 -14.76 0.44
C ASP A 4 -4.28 -15.64 0.35
N ARG A 5 -3.91 -16.15 -0.83
CA ARG A 5 -2.77 -17.06 -0.99
C ARG A 5 -1.43 -16.37 -0.75
N ARG A 6 -1.38 -15.07 -1.01
CA ARG A 6 -0.17 -14.26 -0.88
C ARG A 6 -0.24 -13.28 0.28
N SER A 7 -1.42 -13.09 0.85
CA SER A 7 -1.62 -12.08 1.89
C SER A 7 -1.09 -12.55 3.25
N PHE A 8 -0.36 -11.68 3.92
CA PHE A 8 0.06 -11.87 5.31
C PHE A 8 -1.08 -11.66 6.34
N ILE A 9 -2.27 -11.34 5.87
CA ILE A 9 -3.51 -11.23 6.64
C ILE A 9 -4.68 -11.79 5.83
N THR A 10 -5.54 -12.61 6.43
CA THR A 10 -6.60 -13.28 5.68
C THR A 10 -7.86 -12.42 5.54
N ARG A 11 -8.57 -12.59 4.42
CA ARG A 11 -9.85 -11.92 4.17
C ARG A 11 -10.90 -12.28 5.23
N ALA A 12 -10.93 -13.53 5.66
CA ALA A 12 -11.84 -13.99 6.70
C ALA A 12 -11.60 -13.28 8.04
N PHE A 13 -10.34 -13.12 8.44
CA PHE A 13 -9.98 -12.36 9.64
C PHE A 13 -10.41 -10.90 9.52
N LEU A 14 -10.12 -10.26 8.39
CA LEU A 14 -10.51 -8.87 8.13
C LEU A 14 -12.02 -8.69 8.14
N ARG A 15 -12.78 -9.66 7.61
CA ARG A 15 -14.25 -9.59 7.63
C ARG A 15 -14.80 -9.63 9.06
N ALA A 16 -14.24 -10.46 9.91
CA ALA A 16 -14.62 -10.51 11.31
C ALA A 16 -14.22 -9.25 12.09
N GLU A 17 -13.00 -8.74 11.88
CA GLU A 17 -12.50 -7.54 12.58
C GLU A 17 -13.22 -6.26 12.15
N PHE A 18 -13.63 -6.18 10.90
CA PHE A 18 -14.28 -4.98 10.33
C PHE A 18 -15.79 -5.13 10.14
N GLU A 19 -16.42 -6.12 10.71
CA GLU A 19 -17.87 -6.36 10.49
C GLU A 19 -18.72 -5.12 10.74
N LEU A 20 -18.52 -4.44 11.86
CA LEU A 20 -19.28 -3.23 12.22
C LEU A 20 -18.94 -2.03 11.32
N ASP A 21 -17.66 -1.86 10.99
CA ASP A 21 -17.18 -0.77 10.12
C ASP A 21 -17.68 -0.98 8.68
N TYR A 22 -17.69 -2.24 8.20
CA TYR A 22 -18.22 -2.59 6.91
C TYR A 22 -19.74 -2.36 6.81
N ARG A 23 -20.50 -2.63 7.87
CA ARG A 23 -21.94 -2.32 7.90
C ARG A 23 -22.22 -0.82 7.77
N ALA A 24 -21.28 0.03 8.18
CA ALA A 24 -21.35 1.48 8.01
C ALA A 24 -20.87 1.96 6.63
N PHE A 25 -20.35 1.06 5.78
CA PHE A 25 -19.97 1.35 4.40
C PHE A 25 -21.21 1.35 3.51
N THR A 26 -21.82 2.52 3.34
CA THR A 26 -23.09 2.69 2.65
C THR A 26 -22.98 2.45 1.14
N ASP A 27 -24.12 2.23 0.50
CA ASP A 27 -24.19 2.05 -0.96
C ASP A 27 -23.69 3.27 -1.72
N GLU A 28 -23.91 4.49 -1.17
CA GLU A 28 -23.41 5.72 -1.77
C GLU A 28 -21.89 5.78 -1.74
N ARG A 29 -21.25 5.36 -0.64
CA ARG A 29 -19.79 5.29 -0.53
C ARG A 29 -19.20 4.26 -1.49
N ASP A 30 -19.84 3.10 -1.61
CA ASP A 30 -19.44 2.07 -2.58
C ASP A 30 -19.57 2.58 -4.02
N ALA A 31 -20.71 3.17 -4.36
CA ALA A 31 -20.95 3.74 -5.69
C ALA A 31 -19.96 4.86 -6.05
N GLU A 32 -19.61 5.71 -5.07
CA GLU A 32 -18.60 6.76 -5.25
C GLU A 32 -17.21 6.16 -5.53
N LEU A 33 -16.80 5.18 -4.74
CA LEU A 33 -15.52 4.49 -4.93
C LEU A 33 -15.47 3.75 -6.27
N LEU A 34 -16.54 3.02 -6.62
CA LEU A 34 -16.65 2.33 -7.90
C LEU A 34 -16.58 3.31 -9.09
N ARG A 35 -17.20 4.48 -8.97
CA ARG A 35 -17.11 5.54 -9.99
C ARG A 35 -15.68 6.05 -10.15
N ARG A 36 -14.93 6.24 -9.05
CA ARG A 36 -13.52 6.63 -9.11
C ARG A 36 -12.65 5.57 -9.77
N LEU A 37 -12.83 4.30 -9.42
CA LEU A 37 -12.10 3.19 -10.00
C LEU A 37 -12.37 3.06 -11.50
N ARG A 38 -13.63 3.14 -11.93
CA ARG A 38 -14.00 3.14 -13.35
C ARG A 38 -13.46 4.35 -14.08
N GLY A 39 -13.61 5.53 -13.52
CA GLY A 39 -13.07 6.75 -14.12
C GLY A 39 -11.54 6.75 -14.20
N TRP A 40 -10.84 5.98 -13.36
CA TRP A 40 -9.41 5.73 -13.48
C TRP A 40 -9.10 4.77 -14.62
N ASP A 41 -9.77 3.63 -14.70
CA ASP A 41 -9.60 2.60 -15.74
C ASP A 41 -9.88 3.14 -17.16
N GLU A 42 -10.87 4.03 -17.30
CA GLU A 42 -11.31 4.62 -18.56
C GLU A 42 -10.49 5.84 -19.00
N ARG A 43 -9.52 6.29 -18.20
CA ARG A 43 -8.72 7.47 -18.55
C ARG A 43 -7.88 7.26 -19.80
N PRO A 44 -7.78 8.28 -20.67
CA PRO A 44 -6.83 8.25 -21.77
C PRO A 44 -5.41 8.15 -21.20
N ARG A 45 -4.51 7.50 -21.94
CA ARG A 45 -3.12 7.35 -21.54
C ARG A 45 -2.47 8.71 -21.40
N LEU A 46 -2.17 9.08 -20.18
CA LEU A 46 -1.38 10.26 -19.84
C LEU A 46 0.11 9.90 -19.93
N ASN A 47 0.97 10.90 -20.13
CA ASN A 47 2.39 10.69 -19.89
C ASN A 47 2.64 10.36 -18.40
N GLU A 48 3.75 9.68 -18.10
CA GLU A 48 4.06 9.16 -16.75
C GLU A 48 3.88 10.22 -15.65
N THR A 49 4.41 11.41 -15.83
CA THR A 49 4.35 12.48 -14.81
C THR A 49 2.93 12.98 -14.55
N LEU A 50 2.10 13.13 -15.59
CA LEU A 50 0.70 13.53 -15.43
C LEU A 50 -0.12 12.39 -14.83
N ALA A 51 0.18 11.15 -15.18
CA ALA A 51 -0.44 9.97 -14.60
C ALA A 51 -0.14 9.86 -13.11
N GLU A 52 1.13 9.98 -12.68
CA GLU A 52 1.53 9.96 -11.27
C GLU A 52 0.79 11.01 -10.43
N ARG A 53 0.69 12.23 -10.94
CA ARG A 53 0.00 13.32 -10.22
C ARG A 53 -1.48 13.05 -10.07
N ALA A 54 -2.13 12.63 -11.15
CA ALA A 54 -3.56 12.29 -11.13
C ALA A 54 -3.84 11.08 -10.26
N PHE A 55 -2.95 10.07 -10.29
CA PHE A 55 -2.99 8.88 -9.46
C PHE A 55 -2.88 9.23 -7.98
N THR A 56 -1.88 10.01 -7.62
CA THR A 56 -1.67 10.47 -6.24
C THR A 56 -2.89 11.22 -5.72
N GLN A 57 -3.46 12.13 -6.52
CA GLN A 57 -4.67 12.86 -6.12
C GLN A 57 -5.86 11.90 -5.93
N THR A 58 -6.13 11.04 -6.90
CA THR A 58 -7.33 10.16 -6.89
C THR A 58 -7.30 9.15 -5.76
N PHE A 59 -6.15 8.50 -5.55
CA PHE A 59 -6.06 7.39 -4.60
C PHE A 59 -5.53 7.85 -3.24
N PHE A 60 -4.39 8.50 -3.18
CA PHE A 60 -3.80 8.85 -1.90
C PHE A 60 -4.57 9.97 -1.18
N VAL A 61 -4.96 11.01 -1.90
CA VAL A 61 -5.66 12.13 -1.27
C VAL A 61 -7.16 11.85 -1.14
N ASP A 62 -7.85 11.63 -2.26
CA ASP A 62 -9.31 11.60 -2.30
C ASP A 62 -9.91 10.28 -1.80
N THR A 63 -9.18 9.16 -1.90
CA THR A 63 -9.67 7.82 -1.48
C THR A 63 -9.13 7.42 -0.12
N TRP A 64 -7.83 7.58 0.13
CA TRP A 64 -7.17 7.09 1.35
C TRP A 64 -6.90 8.17 2.41
N GLY A 65 -7.20 9.44 2.12
CA GLY A 65 -7.21 10.53 3.09
C GLY A 65 -5.83 11.07 3.49
N TYR A 66 -4.81 10.92 2.64
CA TYR A 66 -3.48 11.52 2.88
C TYR A 66 -3.49 13.01 2.58
N GLY A 67 -2.79 13.79 3.40
CA GLY A 67 -2.62 15.22 3.22
C GLY A 67 -1.38 15.55 2.40
N ASP A 68 -1.57 16.22 1.25
CA ASP A 68 -0.48 16.71 0.41
C ASP A 68 0.20 17.93 1.05
N ALA A 69 1.53 17.94 1.09
CA ALA A 69 2.33 19.04 1.65
C ALA A 69 2.08 20.41 0.98
N GLY A 70 1.61 20.42 -0.28
CA GLY A 70 1.30 21.65 -1.02
C GLY A 70 -0.08 22.22 -0.75
N ARG A 71 -1.01 21.45 -0.17
CA ARG A 71 -2.44 21.80 -0.06
C ARG A 71 -2.99 21.69 1.36
N SER A 72 -2.39 20.83 2.18
CA SER A 72 -2.88 20.55 3.53
C SER A 72 -2.20 21.43 4.58
N PRO A 73 -2.90 21.78 5.67
CA PRO A 73 -2.29 22.36 6.85
C PRO A 73 -1.10 21.50 7.33
N ARG A 74 -0.13 22.13 7.98
CA ARG A 74 1.11 21.47 8.41
C ARG A 74 0.87 20.20 9.23
N GLU A 75 -0.12 20.24 10.10
CA GLU A 75 -0.50 19.16 11.01
C GLU A 75 -1.06 17.93 10.29
N GLU A 76 -1.58 18.13 9.07
CA GLU A 76 -2.22 17.10 8.24
C GLU A 76 -1.33 16.58 7.12
N ARG A 77 -0.09 17.07 7.02
CA ARG A 77 0.84 16.65 5.96
C ARG A 77 1.33 15.24 6.21
N THR A 78 0.91 14.34 5.34
CA THR A 78 1.23 12.92 5.45
C THR A 78 1.79 12.32 4.16
N LEU A 79 2.08 13.15 3.16
CA LEU A 79 2.54 12.75 1.85
C LEU A 79 3.67 13.67 1.36
N ILE A 80 4.80 13.08 0.94
CA ILE A 80 5.93 13.78 0.30
C ILE A 80 6.34 13.01 -0.96
N ALA A 81 6.40 13.70 -2.10
CA ALA A 81 6.91 13.15 -3.34
C ALA A 81 8.46 13.16 -3.38
N ARG A 82 9.04 12.17 -4.06
CA ARG A 82 10.49 12.06 -4.29
C ARG A 82 11.32 12.06 -3.01
N PHE A 83 10.99 11.12 -2.10
CA PHE A 83 11.67 11.01 -0.81
C PHE A 83 13.06 10.37 -0.96
N PRO A 84 14.16 11.06 -0.54
CA PRO A 84 15.52 10.54 -0.68
C PRO A 84 15.78 9.37 0.28
N VAL A 85 16.33 8.27 -0.24
CA VAL A 85 16.78 7.11 0.55
C VAL A 85 18.28 6.92 0.32
N PRO A 86 19.14 7.28 1.26
CA PRO A 86 20.58 7.15 1.14
C PRO A 86 21.04 5.70 0.94
N GLY A 87 22.09 5.53 0.14
CA GLY A 87 22.73 4.23 -0.08
C GLY A 87 22.01 3.30 -1.07
N GLU A 88 20.82 3.64 -1.53
CA GLU A 88 19.99 2.76 -2.37
C GLU A 88 19.95 3.18 -3.87
N GLY A 89 20.67 4.23 -4.23
CA GLY A 89 20.83 4.66 -5.61
C GLY A 89 21.92 3.91 -6.37
N ALA A 90 22.04 4.17 -7.67
CA ALA A 90 23.07 3.60 -8.51
C ALA A 90 24.48 3.95 -7.97
N GLY A 91 25.35 2.93 -7.86
CA GLY A 91 26.70 3.09 -7.33
C GLY A 91 26.79 3.41 -5.84
N GLY A 92 25.72 3.15 -5.05
CA GLY A 92 25.68 3.45 -3.61
C GLY A 92 25.32 4.89 -3.25
N GLY A 93 24.91 5.69 -4.24
CA GLY A 93 24.38 7.04 -4.04
C GLY A 93 22.98 7.06 -3.44
N ALA A 94 22.37 8.23 -3.34
CA ALA A 94 20.99 8.36 -2.88
C ALA A 94 20.02 7.85 -3.94
N GLY A 95 19.14 6.90 -3.56
CA GLY A 95 17.92 6.58 -4.28
C GLY A 95 16.80 7.55 -3.89
N ALA A 96 15.66 7.49 -4.60
CA ALA A 96 14.48 8.24 -4.20
C ALA A 96 13.26 7.36 -4.41
N ALA A 97 12.47 7.17 -3.34
CA ALA A 97 11.13 6.63 -3.46
C ALA A 97 10.23 7.66 -4.14
N ASP A 98 9.34 7.21 -5.02
CA ASP A 98 8.45 8.10 -5.77
C ASP A 98 7.54 8.88 -4.82
N LEU A 99 7.07 8.22 -3.75
CA LEU A 99 6.26 8.81 -2.71
C LEU A 99 6.65 8.24 -1.34
N ALA A 100 6.57 9.08 -0.31
CA ALA A 100 6.65 8.66 1.08
C ALA A 100 5.40 9.10 1.84
N LEU A 101 4.89 8.20 2.71
CA LEU A 101 3.76 8.48 3.58
C LEU A 101 4.23 8.41 5.03
N GLY A 102 3.83 9.37 5.84
CA GLY A 102 4.22 9.51 7.23
C GLY A 102 3.67 10.80 7.81
N TRP A 103 3.95 11.10 9.07
CA TRP A 103 3.58 12.37 9.67
C TRP A 103 4.69 13.39 9.50
N PHE A 104 4.52 14.34 8.58
CA PHE A 104 5.54 15.32 8.18
C PHE A 104 5.27 16.72 8.76
N ARG A 105 4.99 16.79 10.05
CA ARG A 105 4.60 18.02 10.78
C ARG A 105 5.74 18.99 11.03
N GLY A 106 7.01 18.55 10.93
CA GLY A 106 8.21 19.34 11.19
C GLY A 106 9.19 19.34 10.03
N ARG A 107 10.22 20.22 10.13
CA ARG A 107 11.38 20.20 9.22
C ARG A 107 12.40 19.11 9.60
N THR A 108 12.45 18.77 10.88
CA THR A 108 13.27 17.71 11.46
C THR A 108 12.39 16.51 11.79
N ASN A 109 12.89 15.31 11.58
CA ASN A 109 12.21 14.03 11.87
C ASN A 109 11.05 13.69 10.92
N ALA A 110 11.23 13.94 9.62
CA ALA A 110 10.32 13.40 8.59
C ALA A 110 10.54 11.90 8.45
N ILE A 111 9.87 11.09 9.27
CA ILE A 111 10.00 9.63 9.25
C ILE A 111 8.90 9.04 8.38
N PRO A 112 9.24 8.45 7.21
CA PRO A 112 8.27 7.75 6.41
C PRO A 112 7.87 6.43 7.09
N GLN A 113 6.60 6.08 7.02
CA GLN A 113 6.09 4.78 7.47
C GLN A 113 5.75 3.87 6.28
N VAL A 114 5.49 4.46 5.12
CA VAL A 114 5.33 3.78 3.84
C VAL A 114 6.25 4.42 2.82
N LEU A 115 6.96 3.62 2.04
CA LEU A 115 7.69 4.05 0.84
C LEU A 115 7.01 3.45 -0.39
N CYS A 116 6.77 4.28 -1.40
CA CYS A 116 6.04 3.88 -2.59
C CYS A 116 6.94 3.92 -3.84
N GLU A 117 6.76 2.93 -4.70
CA GLU A 117 7.38 2.84 -6.01
C GLU A 117 6.29 2.75 -7.08
N PHE A 118 6.25 3.71 -7.98
CA PHE A 118 5.29 3.79 -9.07
C PHE A 118 5.90 3.30 -10.38
N LYS A 119 5.09 2.67 -11.19
CA LYS A 119 5.47 2.24 -12.53
C LYS A 119 4.35 2.53 -13.51
N ASP A 120 4.74 2.64 -14.77
CA ASP A 120 3.79 2.76 -15.88
C ASP A 120 2.85 1.54 -15.92
N ILE A 121 1.61 1.76 -16.31
CA ILE A 121 0.47 0.81 -16.36
C ILE A 121 0.80 -0.54 -17.03
N ARG A 122 1.87 -0.62 -17.80
CA ARG A 122 2.29 -1.84 -18.48
C ARG A 122 3.50 -2.52 -17.84
N SER A 123 4.00 -1.98 -16.78
CA SER A 123 5.21 -2.51 -16.16
C SER A 123 4.91 -3.81 -15.43
N LYS A 124 5.76 -4.81 -15.66
CA LYS A 124 5.76 -6.03 -14.85
C LYS A 124 6.47 -5.74 -13.53
N LEU A 125 5.73 -5.72 -12.42
CA LEU A 125 6.26 -5.32 -11.11
C LEU A 125 7.35 -6.25 -10.58
N ASP A 126 7.34 -7.52 -11.00
CA ASP A 126 8.33 -8.53 -10.61
C ASP A 126 9.51 -8.66 -11.59
N ALA A 127 9.41 -8.04 -12.78
CA ALA A 127 10.44 -8.16 -13.79
C ALA A 127 11.60 -7.18 -13.53
N LYS A 128 12.83 -7.69 -13.71
CA LYS A 128 14.03 -6.85 -13.66
C LYS A 128 13.96 -5.77 -14.73
N GLN A 129 14.28 -4.54 -14.33
CA GLN A 129 14.33 -3.42 -15.26
C GLN A 129 15.71 -3.33 -15.89
N ASN A 130 15.76 -3.31 -17.23
CA ASN A 130 17.00 -3.03 -17.99
C ASN A 130 17.28 -1.51 -18.03
N ARG A 131 17.46 -0.89 -16.88
CA ARG A 131 17.94 0.50 -16.83
C ARG A 131 19.43 0.51 -16.53
N LYS A 132 20.17 1.41 -17.21
CA LYS A 132 21.61 1.62 -16.96
C LYS A 132 21.83 1.86 -15.46
N GLY A 133 22.46 0.88 -14.79
CA GLY A 133 22.78 0.95 -13.36
C GLY A 133 21.77 0.28 -12.38
N SER A 134 20.68 -0.31 -12.86
CA SER A 134 19.79 -1.09 -11.98
C SER A 134 19.29 -2.36 -12.65
N THR A 135 19.56 -3.51 -12.01
CA THR A 135 19.06 -4.83 -12.43
C THR A 135 17.91 -5.30 -11.53
N ARG A 136 17.35 -4.42 -10.69
CA ARG A 136 16.31 -4.74 -9.72
C ARG A 136 14.91 -4.64 -10.35
N SER A 137 13.98 -5.46 -9.85
CA SER A 137 12.56 -5.25 -10.12
C SER A 137 12.01 -4.07 -9.30
N PRO A 138 10.86 -3.49 -9.65
CA PRO A 138 10.18 -2.48 -8.84
C PRO A 138 9.95 -2.92 -7.39
N VAL A 139 9.56 -4.19 -7.20
CA VAL A 139 9.36 -4.79 -5.87
C VAL A 139 10.66 -4.84 -5.08
N GLU A 140 11.75 -5.35 -5.69
CA GLU A 140 13.07 -5.37 -5.04
C GLU A 140 13.57 -3.96 -4.69
N GLN A 141 13.36 -2.99 -5.58
CA GLN A 141 13.74 -1.61 -5.36
C GLN A 141 12.99 -1.02 -4.15
N CYS A 142 11.68 -1.14 -4.11
CA CYS A 142 10.85 -0.64 -3.02
C CYS A 142 11.21 -1.28 -1.67
N LEU A 143 11.36 -2.61 -1.62
CA LEU A 143 11.72 -3.32 -0.40
C LEU A 143 13.13 -2.96 0.09
N ASN A 144 14.07 -2.73 -0.82
CA ASN A 144 15.40 -2.24 -0.45
C ASN A 144 15.33 -0.84 0.15
N TYR A 145 14.49 0.05 -0.38
CA TYR A 145 14.27 1.36 0.21
C TYR A 145 13.73 1.25 1.64
N VAL A 146 12.71 0.43 1.87
CA VAL A 146 12.12 0.24 3.21
C VAL A 146 13.17 -0.31 4.18
N ARG A 147 13.87 -1.38 3.79
CA ARG A 147 14.87 -2.05 4.63
C ARG A 147 16.11 -1.19 4.86
N GLY A 148 16.56 -0.45 3.83
CA GLY A 148 17.68 0.48 3.91
C GLY A 148 17.38 1.66 4.85
N ALA A 149 16.21 2.27 4.72
CA ALA A 149 15.77 3.34 5.59
C ALA A 149 15.65 2.88 7.06
N ARG A 150 15.12 1.67 7.31
CA ARG A 150 15.05 1.11 8.66
C ARG A 150 16.44 0.90 9.29
N ARG A 151 17.39 0.33 8.55
CA ARG A 151 18.73 0.03 9.07
C ARG A 151 19.61 1.26 9.24
N GLY A 152 19.51 2.22 8.34
CA GLY A 152 20.39 3.39 8.30
C GLY A 152 19.82 4.59 9.02
N LEU A 153 18.72 5.14 8.52
CA LEU A 153 18.21 6.45 8.95
C LEU A 153 17.37 6.39 10.23
N PHE A 154 16.60 5.32 10.43
CA PHE A 154 15.54 5.27 11.43
C PHE A 154 15.64 4.05 12.35
N ALA A 155 16.84 3.46 12.52
CA ALA A 155 17.04 2.22 13.27
C ALA A 155 16.59 2.31 14.74
N ASN A 156 16.71 3.48 15.35
CA ASN A 156 16.39 3.70 16.76
C ASN A 156 15.09 4.50 16.99
N GLU A 157 14.35 4.79 15.93
CA GLU A 157 13.13 5.58 16.04
C GLU A 157 11.94 4.69 16.43
N PRO A 158 11.03 5.16 17.28
CA PRO A 158 9.83 4.41 17.66
C PRO A 158 8.87 4.22 16.50
N VAL A 159 8.86 5.18 15.57
CA VAL A 159 8.13 5.14 14.30
C VAL A 159 9.12 4.85 13.19
N GLN A 160 8.83 3.90 12.34
CA GLN A 160 9.76 3.41 11.32
C GLN A 160 9.05 3.13 10.00
N PRO A 161 9.78 3.02 8.87
CA PRO A 161 9.23 2.46 7.64
C PRO A 161 8.75 1.02 7.85
N TRP A 162 7.43 0.80 7.80
CA TRP A 162 6.82 -0.52 7.98
C TRP A 162 6.47 -1.18 6.65
N TRP A 163 6.09 -0.36 5.67
CA TRP A 163 5.42 -0.80 4.47
C TRP A 163 6.12 -0.32 3.20
N GLY A 164 6.10 -1.17 2.18
CA GLY A 164 6.40 -0.81 0.80
C GLY A 164 5.13 -0.91 -0.03
N LEU A 165 4.77 0.12 -0.75
CA LEU A 165 3.67 0.10 -1.70
C LEU A 165 4.22 0.14 -3.12
N VAL A 166 3.96 -0.90 -3.91
CA VAL A 166 4.38 -0.98 -5.31
C VAL A 166 3.15 -1.03 -6.20
N THR A 167 3.11 -0.19 -7.22
CA THR A 167 1.96 -0.12 -8.12
C THR A 167 2.38 0.22 -9.55
N ASP A 168 1.68 -0.36 -10.52
CA ASP A 168 1.65 0.09 -11.91
C ASP A 168 0.40 0.94 -12.19
N MET A 169 -0.17 1.54 -11.14
CA MET A 169 -1.39 2.37 -11.15
C MET A 169 -2.69 1.60 -11.43
N ASN A 170 -2.63 0.32 -11.77
CA ASN A 170 -3.79 -0.58 -11.91
C ASN A 170 -3.73 -1.78 -10.98
N GLU A 171 -2.56 -2.17 -10.57
CA GLU A 171 -2.32 -3.18 -9.55
C GLU A 171 -1.61 -2.54 -8.37
N PHE A 172 -2.08 -2.84 -7.18
CA PHE A 172 -1.62 -2.27 -5.91
C PHE A 172 -1.14 -3.41 -5.03
N ARG A 173 0.14 -3.35 -4.62
CA ARG A 173 0.75 -4.36 -3.76
C ARG A 173 1.34 -3.70 -2.53
N LEU A 174 0.84 -4.07 -1.34
CA LEU A 174 1.38 -3.62 -0.07
C LEU A 174 2.23 -4.72 0.54
N TYR A 175 3.48 -4.42 0.77
CA TYR A 175 4.49 -5.30 1.35
C TYR A 175 4.79 -4.89 2.79
N TRP A 176 5.00 -5.85 3.63
CA TRP A 176 5.55 -5.62 4.96
C TRP A 176 7.05 -5.92 4.96
N TRP A 177 7.86 -5.01 5.55
CA TRP A 177 9.32 -5.07 5.54
C TRP A 177 9.90 -6.40 6.05
N ASP A 178 9.20 -7.06 7.00
CA ASP A 178 9.61 -8.29 7.70
C ASP A 178 9.10 -9.57 7.02
N ARG A 179 8.60 -9.48 5.79
CA ARG A 179 8.10 -10.61 5.03
C ARG A 179 8.84 -10.84 3.73
N ALA A 180 8.67 -12.07 3.22
CA ALA A 180 9.17 -12.42 1.92
C ALA A 180 8.51 -11.57 0.82
N PRO A 181 9.20 -11.27 -0.28
CA PRO A 181 8.61 -10.53 -1.40
C PRO A 181 7.43 -11.25 -2.08
N THR A 182 7.19 -12.51 -1.72
CA THR A 182 6.06 -13.31 -2.19
C THR A 182 4.79 -13.13 -1.37
N GLU A 183 4.91 -12.47 -0.19
CA GLU A 183 3.80 -12.22 0.72
C GLU A 183 3.42 -10.73 0.69
N TYR A 184 2.24 -10.41 0.17
CA TYR A 184 1.75 -9.03 0.05
C TYR A 184 0.22 -8.98 -0.06
N ILE A 185 -0.37 -7.87 0.35
CA ILE A 185 -1.77 -7.56 0.07
C ILE A 185 -1.85 -7.05 -1.37
N ARG A 186 -2.74 -7.64 -2.18
CA ARG A 186 -2.93 -7.28 -3.59
C ARG A 186 -4.36 -6.87 -3.86
N PHE A 187 -4.50 -5.78 -4.61
CA PHE A 187 -5.74 -5.39 -5.28
C PHE A 187 -5.43 -5.04 -6.74
N SER A 188 -6.39 -5.29 -7.63
CA SER A 188 -6.25 -4.97 -9.05
C SER A 188 -7.55 -4.43 -9.62
N ILE A 189 -7.41 -3.47 -10.54
CA ILE A 189 -8.49 -2.98 -11.40
C ILE A 189 -8.27 -3.35 -12.87
N LYS A 190 -7.33 -4.27 -13.14
CA LYS A 190 -7.01 -4.73 -14.50
C LYS A 190 -8.13 -5.60 -15.05
N ARG A 191 -8.60 -5.27 -16.23
CA ARG A 191 -9.62 -6.08 -16.95
C ARG A 191 -9.10 -7.47 -17.34
N GLU A 192 -7.82 -7.63 -17.50
CA GLU A 192 -7.17 -8.91 -17.81
C GLU A 192 -7.39 -9.95 -16.70
N ASP A 193 -7.54 -9.50 -15.46
CA ASP A 193 -7.84 -10.36 -14.32
C ASP A 193 -9.27 -10.95 -14.39
N LEU A 194 -10.16 -10.37 -15.18
CA LEU A 194 -11.53 -10.90 -15.43
C LEU A 194 -11.51 -12.23 -16.18
N LEU A 195 -10.56 -12.42 -17.08
CA LEU A 195 -10.42 -13.64 -17.87
C LEU A 195 -9.92 -14.83 -17.06
N SER A 196 -9.24 -14.57 -15.95
CA SER A 196 -8.77 -15.61 -15.02
C SER A 196 -9.82 -16.05 -14.01
N GLY A 197 -11.03 -15.47 -14.03
CA GLY A 197 -12.08 -15.71 -13.04
C GLY A 197 -11.81 -15.02 -11.69
N GLU A 198 -10.78 -14.22 -11.58
CA GLU A 198 -10.55 -13.35 -10.43
C GLU A 198 -11.46 -12.13 -10.54
N TYR A 199 -12.13 -11.80 -9.43
CA TYR A 199 -12.96 -10.60 -9.36
C TYR A 199 -12.07 -9.38 -9.33
N ASP A 200 -12.28 -8.46 -10.22
CA ASP A 200 -11.69 -7.13 -10.08
C ASP A 200 -12.54 -6.25 -9.14
N LEU A 201 -11.97 -5.14 -8.75
CA LEU A 201 -12.68 -4.16 -7.93
C LEU A 201 -13.88 -3.51 -8.64
N LEU A 202 -14.03 -3.71 -9.95
CA LEU A 202 -15.09 -3.11 -10.78
C LEU A 202 -16.35 -3.97 -10.84
N SER A 203 -16.31 -5.22 -10.35
CA SER A 203 -17.46 -6.13 -10.34
C SER A 203 -18.59 -5.62 -9.43
N GLY A 204 -19.83 -5.91 -9.80
CA GLY A 204 -21.01 -5.60 -9.00
C GLY A 204 -21.35 -6.62 -7.91
N SER A 205 -20.52 -7.64 -7.69
CA SER A 205 -20.78 -8.67 -6.68
C SER A 205 -20.59 -8.14 -5.25
N GLU A 206 -21.24 -8.81 -4.27
CA GLU A 206 -21.05 -8.48 -2.84
C GLU A 206 -19.60 -8.70 -2.39
N ASP A 207 -18.93 -9.71 -2.93
CA ASP A 207 -17.52 -9.94 -2.65
C ASP A 207 -16.63 -8.82 -3.17
N ALA A 208 -16.90 -8.30 -4.35
CA ALA A 208 -16.18 -7.14 -4.87
C ALA A 208 -16.50 -5.86 -4.08
N ARG A 209 -17.73 -5.70 -3.58
CA ARG A 209 -18.09 -4.60 -2.68
C ARG A 209 -17.27 -4.64 -1.39
N PHE A 210 -17.13 -5.80 -0.77
CA PHE A 210 -16.29 -5.97 0.39
C PHE A 210 -14.81 -5.72 0.07
N ASP A 211 -14.32 -6.17 -1.08
CA ASP A 211 -12.94 -5.93 -1.51
C ASP A 211 -12.69 -4.44 -1.81
N ARG A 212 -13.67 -3.70 -2.35
CA ARG A 212 -13.59 -2.22 -2.47
C ARG A 212 -13.53 -1.54 -1.10
N TYR A 213 -14.33 -2.00 -0.14
CA TYR A 213 -14.22 -1.53 1.23
C TYR A 213 -12.82 -1.78 1.80
N LEU A 214 -12.29 -3.00 1.65
CA LEU A 214 -10.94 -3.34 2.09
C LEU A 214 -9.87 -2.50 1.38
N PHE A 215 -10.01 -2.26 0.08
CA PHE A 215 -9.11 -1.39 -0.69
C PHE A 215 -9.08 0.03 -0.13
N ALA A 216 -10.24 0.62 0.13
CA ALA A 216 -10.32 1.93 0.74
C ALA A 216 -9.77 1.95 2.16
N LYS A 217 -10.03 0.91 2.97
CA LYS A 217 -9.64 0.84 4.38
C LYS A 217 -8.16 0.53 4.55
N LEU A 218 -7.64 -0.56 3.98
CA LEU A 218 -6.29 -1.06 4.25
C LEU A 218 -5.17 -0.13 3.80
N PHE A 219 -5.39 0.65 2.75
CA PHE A 219 -4.44 1.65 2.27
C PHE A 219 -4.63 3.04 2.89
N SER A 220 -5.66 3.22 3.73
CA SER A 220 -5.95 4.52 4.32
C SER A 220 -4.84 4.99 5.26
N ARG A 221 -4.76 6.31 5.41
CA ARG A 221 -3.87 6.98 6.38
C ARG A 221 -4.04 6.42 7.79
N GLU A 222 -5.29 6.16 8.20
CA GLU A 222 -5.62 5.62 9.51
C GLU A 222 -5.01 4.23 9.76
N MET A 223 -4.98 3.39 8.72
CA MET A 223 -4.47 2.02 8.83
C MET A 223 -2.95 1.92 8.76
N LEU A 224 -2.32 2.74 7.91
CA LEU A 224 -0.89 2.61 7.61
C LEU A 224 0.00 3.54 8.41
N LEU A 225 -0.54 4.63 8.99
CA LEU A 225 0.23 5.58 9.77
C LEU A 225 -0.10 5.53 11.26
N SER A 226 0.91 5.80 12.08
CA SER A 226 0.78 5.98 13.52
C SER A 226 1.63 7.16 13.97
N ASP A 227 1.13 7.95 14.93
CA ASP A 227 1.87 9.04 15.54
C ASP A 227 2.94 8.55 16.52
N ALA A 228 2.70 7.40 17.14
CA ALA A 228 3.54 6.86 18.19
C ALA A 228 3.57 5.32 18.12
N GLY A 229 4.51 4.76 17.38
CA GLY A 229 4.75 3.33 17.36
C GLY A 229 4.05 2.58 16.21
N ARG A 230 3.32 1.52 16.49
CA ARG A 230 2.83 0.56 15.49
C ARG A 230 1.52 0.98 14.85
N PRO A 231 1.44 1.05 13.51
CA PRO A 231 0.20 1.36 12.80
C PRO A 231 -0.87 0.28 13.02
N LEU A 232 -2.13 0.64 12.79
CA LEU A 232 -3.28 -0.23 13.07
C LEU A 232 -3.21 -1.54 12.26
N LEU A 233 -2.85 -1.50 10.98
CA LEU A 233 -2.71 -2.71 10.17
C LEU A 233 -1.69 -3.68 10.77
N LEU A 234 -0.56 -3.20 11.25
CA LEU A 234 0.44 -4.06 11.88
C LEU A 234 -0.10 -4.75 13.14
N ARG A 235 -0.84 -4.01 13.97
CA ARG A 235 -1.49 -4.56 15.17
C ARG A 235 -2.54 -5.64 14.82
N LEU A 236 -3.25 -5.47 13.70
CA LEU A 236 -4.20 -6.48 13.20
C LEU A 236 -3.48 -7.76 12.76
N VAL A 237 -2.39 -7.63 12.01
CA VAL A 237 -1.57 -8.78 11.58
C VAL A 237 -1.04 -9.56 12.80
N GLU A 238 -0.45 -8.86 13.76
CA GLU A 238 0.05 -9.46 15.00
C GLU A 238 -1.06 -10.19 15.78
N ARG A 239 -2.27 -9.62 15.82
CA ARG A 239 -3.43 -10.22 16.47
C ARG A 239 -3.90 -11.50 15.77
N GLN A 240 -3.96 -11.49 14.44
CA GLN A 240 -4.27 -12.69 13.68
C GLN A 240 -3.26 -13.83 13.97
N TRP A 241 -1.98 -13.53 14.01
CA TRP A 241 -0.95 -14.53 14.29
C TRP A 241 -0.97 -15.05 15.73
N ALA A 242 -1.28 -14.16 16.68
CA ALA A 242 -1.45 -14.60 18.07
C ALA A 242 -2.62 -15.58 18.22
N ARG A 243 -3.73 -15.34 17.50
CA ARG A 243 -4.86 -16.28 17.44
C ARG A 243 -4.48 -17.61 16.78
N GLY A 244 -3.74 -17.57 15.66
CA GLY A 244 -3.25 -18.79 14.99
C GLY A 244 -2.40 -19.64 15.90
N ARG A 245 -1.39 -19.07 16.54
CA ARG A 245 -0.51 -19.80 17.50
C ARG A 245 -1.28 -20.39 18.69
N LYS A 246 -2.30 -19.70 19.20
CA LYS A 246 -3.14 -20.23 20.28
C LYS A 246 -3.92 -21.46 19.83
N LEU A 247 -4.52 -21.43 18.64
CA LEU A 247 -5.26 -22.57 18.09
C LEU A 247 -4.33 -23.77 17.80
N GLU A 248 -3.13 -23.52 17.28
CA GLU A 248 -2.13 -24.56 17.09
C GLU A 248 -1.72 -25.22 18.41
N GLY A 249 -1.44 -24.43 19.46
CA GLY A 249 -1.14 -24.97 20.81
C GLY A 249 -2.29 -25.82 21.35
N GLU A 250 -3.53 -25.36 21.29
CA GLU A 250 -4.71 -26.11 21.73
C GLU A 250 -4.93 -27.41 20.94
N PHE A 251 -4.47 -27.48 19.69
CA PHE A 251 -4.56 -28.68 18.86
C PHE A 251 -3.52 -29.74 19.25
N TYR A 252 -2.29 -29.32 19.58
CA TYR A 252 -1.21 -30.24 19.97
C TYR A 252 -1.29 -30.71 21.43
N ASP A 253 -2.05 -30.00 22.29
CA ASP A 253 -2.26 -30.37 23.70
C ASP A 253 -3.40 -31.37 23.91
N ARG A 254 -4.05 -31.84 22.84
CA ARG A 254 -5.10 -32.88 22.83
C ARG A 254 -4.58 -34.22 22.35
#